data_4235909bdda566f6331bbddfdb227fc9
#
_entry.id   4235909bdda566f6331bbddfdb227fc9
#
_cell.length_a   1.000
_cell.length_b   1.000
_cell.length_c   1.000
_cell.angle_alpha   90.00
_cell.angle_beta   90.00
_cell.angle_gamma   90.00
#
_symmetry.space_group_name_H-M   'P 1'
#
loop_
_entity.id
_entity.type
_entity.pdbx_description
1 polymer ?
#
loop_
_entity_poly.entity_id
_entity_poly.type
_entity_poly.pdbx_seq_one_letter_code
_entity_poly.pdbx_strand_id
1 'polypeptide(L)'
;MKRYLAFFVFTIQLHAAEPPACDWVFSGGGASHDKTRAVTTDGAGNVFLASECVGDAMFGDQQHKSAGEMDMCLTKLDAAGMPLWVSGFGGSKTDRAYGVITDAAGNAYVTGHFESTDVMVNGEKLPNAGNFDAFTAKFAPDGKLLWVRVKGGEGSDYGHGIAIDSKGHVVITGAIGGQFFCTKYDAEGREIWHRSPSGKVSGSGHGIAMDGKDHIYLGGSASGAGAFGKIAIESKTSAALVLKLTPEGEGEWVNLIPGTTSAIYHEIACDSQGRVWGAGMFKGSVNVAGQTFQCSGKDYDGLIVHLDVEGQVQWARHLHGPGTDYCLGVTTDDHGTSFVCGDFNQDTVLAGHALTTRGSGDIFLAAFDVKGGLTWVQQAGGKQNDNAYPITFRAPDELIIAGALSTPATFGSHEVTISASSDLYAAKWKLKAVK
;
A
#
# COMPACT_ATOMS: atom_id res chain seq x y z
N MET A 1 -51.06 34.05 29.69
CA MET A 1 -50.11 34.17 28.58
C MET A 1 -49.17 32.93 28.56
N LYS A 2 -49.44 31.96 27.68
CA LYS A 2 -48.55 30.80 27.47
C LYS A 2 -47.53 31.18 26.41
N ARG A 3 -46.24 31.22 26.79
CA ARG A 3 -45.14 31.42 25.85
C ARG A 3 -44.79 30.04 25.21
N TYR A 4 -44.98 29.93 23.93
CA TYR A 4 -44.46 28.82 23.13
C TYR A 4 -42.99 29.09 22.78
N LEU A 5 -42.08 28.26 23.26
CA LEU A 5 -40.69 28.22 22.79
C LEU A 5 -40.66 27.39 21.52
N ALA A 6 -40.38 28.01 20.38
CA ALA A 6 -40.11 27.30 19.14
C ALA A 6 -38.64 26.82 19.15
N PHE A 7 -38.42 25.53 19.18
CA PHE A 7 -37.11 24.92 18.93
C PHE A 7 -36.90 24.90 17.42
N PHE A 8 -35.98 25.71 16.92
CA PHE A 8 -35.46 25.57 15.58
C PHE A 8 -34.42 24.42 15.59
N VAL A 9 -34.77 23.26 15.03
CA VAL A 9 -33.83 22.20 14.72
C VAL A 9 -33.12 22.62 13.45
N PHE A 10 -31.87 23.10 13.56
CA PHE A 10 -30.98 23.24 12.42
C PHE A 10 -30.52 21.85 12.01
N THR A 11 -31.13 21.26 11.00
CA THR A 11 -30.55 20.12 10.27
C THR A 11 -29.41 20.68 9.44
N ILE A 12 -28.16 20.49 9.92
CA ILE A 12 -26.97 20.62 9.08
C ILE A 12 -27.05 19.46 8.09
N GLN A 13 -27.49 19.71 6.86
CA GLN A 13 -27.25 18.80 5.75
C GLN A 13 -25.75 18.84 5.49
N LEU A 14 -25.02 17.82 5.96
CA LEU A 14 -23.70 17.54 5.43
C LEU A 14 -23.90 17.22 3.93
N HIS A 15 -23.50 18.16 3.08
CA HIS A 15 -23.37 17.88 1.66
C HIS A 15 -22.23 16.85 1.55
N ALA A 16 -22.55 15.63 1.16
CA ALA A 16 -21.54 14.65 0.75
C ALA A 16 -20.69 15.32 -0.35
N ALA A 17 -19.38 15.27 -0.21
CA ALA A 17 -18.48 15.77 -1.24
C ALA A 17 -18.80 15.01 -2.54
N GLU A 18 -18.81 15.72 -3.67
CA GLU A 18 -19.02 15.05 -4.94
C GLU A 18 -17.85 14.06 -5.19
N PRO A 19 -18.14 12.82 -5.61
CA PRO A 19 -17.09 11.85 -5.88
C PRO A 19 -16.16 12.32 -7.00
N PRO A 20 -14.87 11.91 -6.97
CA PRO A 20 -13.89 12.31 -7.96
C PRO A 20 -14.23 11.76 -9.34
N ALA A 21 -13.73 12.42 -10.38
CA ALA A 21 -13.79 11.92 -11.75
C ALA A 21 -12.48 11.20 -12.10
N CYS A 22 -12.57 10.06 -12.79
CA CYS A 22 -11.39 9.43 -13.39
C CYS A 22 -10.89 10.32 -14.53
N ASP A 23 -9.61 10.67 -14.51
CA ASP A 23 -8.95 11.54 -15.48
C ASP A 23 -8.37 10.71 -16.64
N TRP A 24 -7.65 9.64 -16.31
CA TRP A 24 -7.13 8.67 -17.26
C TRP A 24 -6.94 7.30 -16.61
N VAL A 25 -6.90 6.26 -17.44
CA VAL A 25 -6.50 4.91 -17.06
C VAL A 25 -5.44 4.42 -18.05
N PHE A 26 -4.37 3.86 -17.52
CA PHE A 26 -3.32 3.16 -18.23
C PHE A 26 -3.43 1.67 -17.95
N SER A 27 -3.21 0.83 -18.93
CA SER A 27 -3.00 -0.62 -18.76
C SER A 27 -1.82 -1.09 -19.60
N GLY A 28 -1.15 -2.12 -19.12
CA GLY A 28 -0.02 -2.76 -19.78
C GLY A 28 0.24 -4.14 -19.18
N GLY A 29 1.07 -4.91 -19.85
CA GLY A 29 1.40 -6.25 -19.40
C GLY A 29 1.83 -7.16 -20.53
N GLY A 30 1.99 -8.45 -20.23
CA GLY A 30 2.38 -9.51 -21.13
C GLY A 30 1.23 -10.48 -21.45
N ALA A 31 1.59 -11.75 -21.67
CA ALA A 31 0.62 -12.79 -22.01
C ALA A 31 -0.02 -13.47 -20.79
N SER A 32 0.30 -13.08 -19.58
CA SER A 32 -0.12 -13.78 -18.36
C SER A 32 -0.56 -12.81 -17.26
N HIS A 33 -0.27 -13.14 -16.00
CA HIS A 33 -0.73 -12.37 -14.84
C HIS A 33 0.28 -11.28 -14.47
N ASP A 34 -0.05 -10.04 -14.83
CA ASP A 34 0.75 -8.88 -14.48
C ASP A 34 0.03 -8.04 -13.43
N LYS A 35 0.80 -7.38 -12.55
CA LYS A 35 0.22 -6.69 -11.41
C LYS A 35 1.10 -5.56 -10.90
N THR A 36 0.51 -4.40 -10.65
CA THR A 36 1.16 -3.32 -9.92
C THR A 36 0.99 -3.52 -8.42
N ARG A 37 2.11 -3.47 -7.69
CA ARG A 37 2.18 -3.64 -6.23
C ARG A 37 2.37 -2.34 -5.48
N ALA A 38 3.03 -1.36 -6.10
CA ALA A 38 3.21 -0.05 -5.48
C ALA A 38 3.16 1.07 -6.53
N VAL A 39 2.71 2.25 -6.11
CA VAL A 39 2.62 3.45 -6.92
C VAL A 39 3.09 4.67 -6.16
N THR A 40 3.83 5.54 -6.82
CA THR A 40 4.22 6.86 -6.31
C THR A 40 4.27 7.89 -7.43
N THR A 41 4.43 9.16 -7.06
CA THR A 41 4.61 10.25 -8.02
C THR A 41 5.86 11.05 -7.70
N ASP A 42 6.50 11.62 -8.72
CA ASP A 42 7.55 12.63 -8.53
C ASP A 42 6.96 14.06 -8.44
N GLY A 43 7.81 15.03 -8.16
CA GLY A 43 7.42 16.45 -8.06
C GLY A 43 6.83 17.03 -9.36
N ALA A 44 7.11 16.43 -10.52
CA ALA A 44 6.55 16.84 -11.82
C ALA A 44 5.19 16.18 -12.11
N GLY A 45 4.75 15.22 -11.28
CA GLY A 45 3.51 14.47 -11.46
C GLY A 45 3.65 13.24 -12.34
N ASN A 46 4.89 12.85 -12.69
CA ASN A 46 5.09 11.55 -13.31
C ASN A 46 4.75 10.45 -12.32
N VAL A 47 4.20 9.33 -12.83
CA VAL A 47 3.76 8.20 -12.03
C VAL A 47 4.75 7.04 -12.18
N PHE A 48 5.14 6.43 -11.07
CA PHE A 48 6.04 5.28 -11.04
C PHE A 48 5.27 4.07 -10.53
N LEU A 49 5.30 2.99 -11.29
CA LEU A 49 4.63 1.72 -10.99
C LEU A 49 5.67 0.65 -10.74
N ALA A 50 5.74 0.14 -9.52
CA ALA A 50 6.51 -1.06 -9.22
C ALA A 50 5.59 -2.28 -9.38
N SER A 51 5.95 -3.16 -10.30
CA SER A 51 5.08 -4.23 -10.79
C SER A 51 5.82 -5.57 -10.86
N GLU A 52 5.04 -6.64 -10.93
CA GLU A 52 5.47 -7.97 -11.31
C GLU A 52 4.94 -8.26 -12.72
N CYS A 53 5.80 -8.76 -13.60
CA CYS A 53 5.49 -9.10 -14.99
C CYS A 53 5.84 -10.55 -15.28
N VAL A 54 4.91 -11.28 -15.89
CA VAL A 54 5.09 -12.70 -16.26
C VAL A 54 5.33 -12.78 -17.75
N GLY A 55 6.58 -13.10 -18.13
CA GLY A 55 7.00 -13.11 -19.52
C GLY A 55 7.25 -11.71 -20.08
N ASP A 56 7.41 -11.61 -21.40
CA ASP A 56 7.60 -10.32 -22.08
C ASP A 56 6.35 -9.45 -21.95
N ALA A 57 6.52 -8.20 -21.53
CA ALA A 57 5.42 -7.28 -21.26
C ALA A 57 5.56 -5.98 -22.05
N MET A 58 4.41 -5.39 -22.47
CA MET A 58 4.33 -4.15 -23.22
C MET A 58 3.65 -3.05 -22.40
N PHE A 59 4.24 -1.88 -22.44
CA PHE A 59 3.77 -0.66 -21.78
C PHE A 59 3.70 0.46 -22.83
N GLY A 60 2.59 0.51 -23.58
CA GLY A 60 2.55 1.29 -24.81
C GLY A 60 3.60 0.78 -25.81
N ASP A 61 4.51 1.66 -26.22
CA ASP A 61 5.64 1.33 -27.12
C ASP A 61 6.90 0.82 -26.39
N GLN A 62 6.88 0.78 -25.06
CA GLN A 62 8.00 0.32 -24.23
C GLN A 62 7.87 -1.17 -23.98
N GLN A 63 8.96 -1.93 -24.12
CA GLN A 63 8.98 -3.37 -23.89
C GLN A 63 9.89 -3.72 -22.70
N HIS A 64 9.37 -4.50 -21.77
CA HIS A 64 10.17 -5.29 -20.83
C HIS A 64 10.36 -6.69 -21.41
N LYS A 65 11.60 -7.17 -21.39
CA LYS A 65 11.92 -8.56 -21.75
C LYS A 65 12.15 -9.35 -20.47
N SER A 66 11.38 -10.40 -20.31
CA SER A 66 11.52 -11.30 -19.18
C SER A 66 12.81 -12.10 -19.23
N ALA A 67 13.40 -12.32 -18.06
CA ALA A 67 14.52 -13.23 -17.87
C ALA A 67 14.08 -14.63 -17.40
N GLY A 68 12.82 -14.79 -16.98
CA GLY A 68 12.33 -16.07 -16.45
C GLY A 68 10.83 -16.16 -16.22
N GLU A 69 10.45 -16.66 -15.05
CA GLU A 69 9.04 -16.90 -14.72
C GLU A 69 8.29 -15.59 -14.45
N MET A 70 8.84 -14.74 -13.57
CA MET A 70 8.27 -13.46 -13.20
C MET A 70 9.38 -12.48 -12.81
N ASP A 71 9.39 -11.30 -13.41
CA ASP A 71 10.39 -10.30 -13.17
C ASP A 71 9.79 -9.04 -12.51
N MET A 72 10.61 -8.33 -11.74
CA MET A 72 10.24 -7.01 -11.27
C MET A 72 10.35 -6.00 -12.40
N CYS A 73 9.32 -5.19 -12.56
CA CYS A 73 9.25 -4.08 -13.52
C CYS A 73 9.02 -2.76 -12.80
N LEU A 74 9.76 -1.74 -13.22
CA LEU A 74 9.51 -0.34 -12.84
C LEU A 74 9.14 0.43 -14.10
N THR A 75 7.91 0.95 -14.14
CA THR A 75 7.41 1.74 -15.28
C THR A 75 7.23 3.18 -14.84
N LYS A 76 7.70 4.12 -15.65
CA LYS A 76 7.43 5.54 -15.48
C LYS A 76 6.44 6.01 -16.53
N LEU A 77 5.35 6.63 -16.07
CA LEU A 77 4.38 7.32 -16.90
C LEU A 77 4.55 8.83 -16.70
N ASP A 78 4.23 9.63 -17.70
CA ASP A 78 4.08 11.08 -17.52
C ASP A 78 2.80 11.42 -16.75
N ALA A 79 2.59 12.71 -16.47
CA ALA A 79 1.40 13.18 -15.75
C ALA A 79 0.07 12.95 -16.50
N ALA A 80 0.12 12.68 -17.81
CA ALA A 80 -1.02 12.33 -18.64
C ALA A 80 -1.25 10.81 -18.76
N GLY A 81 -0.43 9.99 -18.08
CA GLY A 81 -0.54 8.53 -18.10
C GLY A 81 0.17 7.84 -19.26
N MET A 82 0.99 8.58 -20.05
CA MET A 82 1.74 8.01 -21.17
C MET A 82 3.07 7.40 -20.69
N PRO A 83 3.40 6.16 -21.09
CA PRO A 83 4.64 5.51 -20.69
C PRO A 83 5.87 6.22 -21.27
N LEU A 84 6.81 6.57 -20.40
CA LEU A 84 8.07 7.19 -20.78
C LEU A 84 9.18 6.15 -20.93
N TRP A 85 9.25 5.20 -19.99
CA TRP A 85 10.18 4.08 -20.03
C TRP A 85 9.71 2.96 -19.11
N VAL A 86 10.21 1.75 -19.36
CA VAL A 86 10.15 0.59 -18.47
C VAL A 86 11.56 0.11 -18.21
N SER A 87 11.85 -0.26 -16.97
CA SER A 87 13.12 -0.84 -16.53
C SER A 87 12.83 -1.94 -15.52
N GLY A 88 13.82 -2.78 -15.24
CA GLY A 88 13.64 -3.86 -14.28
C GLY A 88 14.83 -4.79 -14.27
N PHE A 89 14.76 -5.81 -13.47
CA PHE A 89 15.67 -6.93 -13.45
C PHE A 89 14.95 -8.17 -12.92
N GLY A 90 15.53 -9.33 -13.23
CA GLY A 90 15.08 -10.62 -12.77
C GLY A 90 16.05 -11.70 -13.19
N GLY A 91 15.67 -12.94 -12.97
CA GLY A 91 16.40 -14.12 -13.34
C GLY A 91 15.45 -15.24 -13.74
N SER A 92 15.89 -16.50 -13.63
CA SER A 92 15.12 -17.65 -14.14
C SER A 92 13.84 -17.98 -13.37
N LYS A 93 13.62 -17.39 -12.17
CA LYS A 93 12.48 -17.67 -11.30
C LYS A 93 11.63 -16.42 -11.03
N THR A 94 11.02 -16.37 -9.83
CA THR A 94 10.10 -15.30 -9.41
C THR A 94 10.82 -14.17 -8.68
N ASP A 95 10.75 -12.95 -9.24
CA ASP A 95 11.37 -11.75 -8.72
C ASP A 95 10.30 -10.62 -8.69
N ARG A 96 10.07 -10.00 -7.51
CA ARG A 96 8.92 -9.12 -7.29
C ARG A 96 9.31 -7.79 -6.65
N ALA A 97 8.68 -6.70 -7.11
CA ALA A 97 8.69 -5.40 -6.45
C ALA A 97 7.44 -5.22 -5.59
N TYR A 98 7.59 -4.61 -4.41
CA TYR A 98 6.47 -4.36 -3.48
C TYR A 98 6.36 -2.92 -3.00
N GLY A 99 7.41 -2.14 -3.11
CA GLY A 99 7.40 -0.73 -2.70
C GLY A 99 8.18 0.14 -3.67
N VAL A 100 7.71 1.37 -3.90
CA VAL A 100 8.40 2.38 -4.70
C VAL A 100 8.22 3.77 -4.10
N ILE A 101 9.31 4.55 -4.08
CA ILE A 101 9.32 5.97 -3.68
C ILE A 101 10.28 6.75 -4.56
N THR A 102 10.07 8.05 -4.72
CA THR A 102 10.97 8.94 -5.48
C THR A 102 11.64 9.96 -4.58
N ASP A 103 12.88 10.35 -4.90
CA ASP A 103 13.53 11.51 -4.30
C ASP A 103 13.23 12.80 -5.07
N ALA A 104 13.65 13.94 -4.52
CA ALA A 104 13.44 15.25 -5.13
C ALA A 104 14.20 15.44 -6.47
N ALA A 105 15.20 14.60 -6.76
CA ALA A 105 15.91 14.59 -8.04
C ALA A 105 15.23 13.71 -9.10
N GLY A 106 14.14 13.01 -8.74
CA GLY A 106 13.39 12.11 -9.61
C GLY A 106 14.01 10.72 -9.74
N ASN A 107 14.98 10.35 -8.88
CA ASN A 107 15.41 8.96 -8.77
C ASN A 107 14.28 8.14 -8.11
N ALA A 108 14.10 6.89 -8.57
CA ALA A 108 13.17 5.96 -7.96
C ALA A 108 13.93 4.93 -7.12
N TYR A 109 13.39 4.64 -5.95
CA TYR A 109 13.86 3.56 -5.08
C TYR A 109 12.78 2.51 -5.00
N VAL A 110 13.17 1.25 -5.17
CA VAL A 110 12.26 0.09 -5.20
C VAL A 110 12.73 -0.92 -4.18
N THR A 111 11.80 -1.53 -3.45
CA THR A 111 12.07 -2.69 -2.60
C THR A 111 11.19 -3.86 -2.99
N GLY A 112 11.66 -5.06 -2.70
CA GLY A 112 10.96 -6.30 -3.01
C GLY A 112 11.76 -7.51 -2.57
N HIS A 113 11.56 -8.63 -3.25
CA HIS A 113 12.32 -9.86 -3.02
C HIS A 113 12.52 -10.62 -4.33
N PHE A 114 13.52 -11.46 -4.36
CA PHE A 114 13.84 -12.30 -5.53
C PHE A 114 14.17 -13.74 -5.10
N GLU A 115 13.73 -14.70 -5.92
CA GLU A 115 13.98 -16.12 -5.78
C GLU A 115 15.15 -16.58 -6.67
N SER A 116 15.39 -15.86 -7.75
CA SER A 116 16.36 -16.22 -8.77
C SER A 116 17.78 -16.20 -8.23
N THR A 117 18.53 -17.23 -8.53
CA THR A 117 19.95 -17.34 -8.15
C THR A 117 20.88 -16.87 -9.26
N ASP A 118 20.37 -16.41 -10.38
CA ASP A 118 21.10 -16.02 -11.61
C ASP A 118 20.84 -14.55 -12.02
N VAL A 119 20.27 -13.75 -11.13
CA VAL A 119 20.06 -12.32 -11.39
C VAL A 119 21.40 -11.62 -11.59
N MET A 120 21.53 -10.92 -12.72
CA MET A 120 22.71 -10.14 -13.08
C MET A 120 22.39 -8.65 -13.08
N VAL A 121 23.16 -7.87 -12.32
CA VAL A 121 23.06 -6.41 -12.26
C VAL A 121 24.40 -5.79 -12.51
N ASN A 122 24.49 -4.93 -13.54
CA ASN A 122 25.75 -4.26 -13.95
C ASN A 122 26.95 -5.24 -14.15
N GLY A 123 26.65 -6.48 -14.59
CA GLY A 123 27.66 -7.52 -14.81
C GLY A 123 28.04 -8.32 -13.56
N GLU A 124 27.45 -8.01 -12.41
CA GLU A 124 27.66 -8.75 -11.17
C GLU A 124 26.43 -9.59 -10.82
N LYS A 125 26.65 -10.80 -10.32
CA LYS A 125 25.60 -11.69 -9.87
C LYS A 125 25.14 -11.26 -8.47
N LEU A 126 23.82 -11.09 -8.28
CA LEU A 126 23.26 -10.84 -6.95
C LEU A 126 23.34 -12.10 -6.10
N PRO A 127 23.78 -11.97 -4.82
CA PRO A 127 23.73 -13.09 -3.90
C PRO A 127 22.28 -13.41 -3.53
N ASN A 128 21.93 -14.70 -3.52
CA ASN A 128 20.71 -15.23 -2.95
C ASN A 128 21.10 -16.36 -1.99
N ALA A 129 20.76 -16.21 -0.70
CA ALA A 129 21.17 -17.14 0.36
C ALA A 129 20.05 -18.10 0.78
N GLY A 130 18.81 -17.85 0.33
CA GLY A 130 17.63 -18.60 0.73
C GLY A 130 16.69 -18.98 -0.41
N ASN A 131 15.40 -19.04 -0.09
CA ASN A 131 14.35 -19.16 -1.11
C ASN A 131 14.09 -17.79 -1.75
N PHE A 132 13.84 -16.79 -0.91
CA PHE A 132 13.70 -15.39 -1.30
C PHE A 132 14.62 -14.53 -0.46
N ASP A 133 15.32 -13.59 -1.08
CA ASP A 133 16.05 -12.54 -0.40
C ASP A 133 15.47 -11.17 -0.74
N ALA A 134 15.36 -10.29 0.28
CA ALA A 134 14.90 -8.93 0.10
C ALA A 134 15.93 -8.09 -0.67
N PHE A 135 15.48 -7.18 -1.52
CA PHE A 135 16.32 -6.21 -2.18
C PHE A 135 15.84 -4.78 -1.99
N THR A 136 16.77 -3.84 -2.16
CA THR A 136 16.50 -2.41 -2.36
C THR A 136 17.33 -1.94 -3.55
N ALA A 137 16.70 -1.30 -4.52
CA ALA A 137 17.33 -0.82 -5.74
C ALA A 137 17.07 0.67 -5.96
N LYS A 138 18.03 1.36 -6.58
CA LYS A 138 17.88 2.76 -7.01
C LYS A 138 17.99 2.86 -8.52
N PHE A 139 17.08 3.60 -9.12
CA PHE A 139 17.04 3.92 -10.55
C PHE A 139 17.17 5.43 -10.73
N ALA A 140 17.92 5.84 -11.75
CA ALA A 140 18.02 7.24 -12.17
C ALA A 140 16.70 7.70 -12.84
N PRO A 141 16.50 9.01 -13.03
CA PRO A 141 15.28 9.56 -13.67
C PRO A 141 15.02 9.05 -15.09
N ASP A 142 16.04 8.57 -15.78
CA ASP A 142 15.98 7.96 -17.12
C ASP A 142 15.76 6.44 -17.12
N GLY A 143 15.55 5.84 -15.93
CA GLY A 143 15.30 4.42 -15.76
C GLY A 143 16.56 3.55 -15.63
N LYS A 144 17.76 4.14 -15.65
CA LYS A 144 19.02 3.38 -15.48
C LYS A 144 19.16 2.90 -14.05
N LEU A 145 19.36 1.59 -13.86
CA LEU A 145 19.67 0.99 -12.56
C LEU A 145 21.03 1.45 -12.06
N LEU A 146 21.07 2.11 -10.88
CA LEU A 146 22.28 2.67 -10.28
C LEU A 146 22.95 1.70 -9.31
N TRP A 147 22.16 1.10 -8.41
CA TRP A 147 22.64 0.11 -7.45
C TRP A 147 21.50 -0.80 -6.94
N VAL A 148 21.88 -1.98 -6.46
CA VAL A 148 21.01 -2.91 -5.70
C VAL A 148 21.71 -3.28 -4.40
N ARG A 149 20.94 -3.42 -3.33
CA ARG A 149 21.36 -3.99 -2.04
C ARG A 149 20.49 -5.18 -1.73
N VAL A 150 21.10 -6.26 -1.32
CA VAL A 150 20.42 -7.50 -0.95
C VAL A 150 20.51 -7.66 0.56
N LYS A 151 19.42 -8.13 1.17
CA LYS A 151 19.35 -8.42 2.58
C LYS A 151 18.49 -9.68 2.80
N GLY A 152 19.09 -10.68 3.45
CA GLY A 152 18.41 -11.94 3.70
C GLY A 152 19.36 -12.98 4.30
N GLY A 153 18.87 -14.22 4.37
CA GLY A 153 19.57 -15.35 4.92
C GLY A 153 18.97 -16.68 4.47
N GLU A 154 19.12 -17.74 5.26
CA GLU A 154 18.46 -19.02 4.97
C GLU A 154 16.94 -18.89 5.15
N GLY A 155 16.14 -19.11 4.11
CA GLY A 155 14.68 -19.06 4.18
C GLY A 155 14.07 -18.10 3.18
N SER A 156 12.97 -17.45 3.58
CA SER A 156 12.27 -16.47 2.76
C SER A 156 12.24 -15.12 3.46
N ASP A 157 12.89 -14.16 2.83
CA ASP A 157 13.05 -12.79 3.31
C ASP A 157 12.45 -11.80 2.30
N TYR A 158 11.70 -10.83 2.82
CA TYR A 158 10.84 -9.98 1.99
C TYR A 158 11.08 -8.51 2.29
N GLY A 159 11.24 -7.68 1.24
CA GLY A 159 11.08 -6.24 1.30
C GLY A 159 9.67 -5.86 0.87
N HIS A 160 8.95 -5.05 1.65
CA HIS A 160 7.59 -4.63 1.32
C HIS A 160 7.45 -3.11 1.24
N GLY A 161 7.49 -2.42 2.36
CA GLY A 161 7.32 -0.97 2.43
C GLY A 161 8.62 -0.21 2.26
N ILE A 162 8.53 0.98 1.67
CA ILE A 162 9.65 1.90 1.46
C ILE A 162 9.19 3.34 1.65
N ALA A 163 10.00 4.14 2.36
CA ALA A 163 9.78 5.56 2.56
C ALA A 163 11.12 6.32 2.46
N ILE A 164 11.05 7.65 2.33
CA ILE A 164 12.24 8.50 2.21
C ILE A 164 12.14 9.67 3.21
N ASP A 165 13.24 9.96 3.92
CA ASP A 165 13.31 11.08 4.86
C ASP A 165 13.64 12.41 4.16
N SER A 166 13.55 13.51 4.91
CA SER A 166 13.84 14.86 4.40
C SER A 166 15.28 15.06 3.92
N LYS A 167 16.21 14.13 4.26
CA LYS A 167 17.62 14.13 3.86
C LYS A 167 17.89 13.24 2.65
N GLY A 168 16.86 12.56 2.13
CA GLY A 168 16.98 11.61 1.01
C GLY A 168 17.50 10.23 1.42
N HIS A 169 17.46 9.88 2.72
CA HIS A 169 17.74 8.52 3.17
C HIS A 169 16.50 7.66 3.01
N VAL A 170 16.70 6.45 2.54
CA VAL A 170 15.62 5.50 2.29
C VAL A 170 15.47 4.54 3.45
N VAL A 171 14.24 4.34 3.91
CA VAL A 171 13.89 3.39 4.96
C VAL A 171 12.99 2.31 4.37
N ILE A 172 13.34 1.05 4.62
CA ILE A 172 12.56 -0.11 4.17
C ILE A 172 12.11 -0.95 5.33
N THR A 173 11.01 -1.67 5.12
CA THR A 173 10.49 -2.69 6.04
C THR A 173 10.07 -3.95 5.29
N GLY A 174 9.90 -5.03 6.01
CA GLY A 174 9.50 -6.32 5.48
C GLY A 174 9.61 -7.42 6.54
N ALA A 175 10.11 -8.60 6.14
CA ALA A 175 10.39 -9.70 7.06
C ALA A 175 11.75 -10.33 6.76
N ILE A 176 12.55 -10.60 7.78
CA ILE A 176 13.80 -11.37 7.71
C ILE A 176 13.75 -12.42 8.81
N GLY A 177 13.96 -13.69 8.45
CA GLY A 177 13.88 -14.80 9.41
C GLY A 177 12.52 -14.89 10.13
N GLY A 178 11.44 -14.46 9.48
CA GLY A 178 10.08 -14.44 10.03
C GLY A 178 9.82 -13.33 11.05
N GLN A 179 10.71 -12.34 11.17
CA GLN A 179 10.56 -11.16 12.01
C GLN A 179 10.49 -9.90 11.14
N PHE A 180 9.61 -8.95 11.48
CA PHE A 180 9.63 -7.65 10.82
C PHE A 180 10.93 -6.90 11.12
N PHE A 181 11.34 -6.05 10.21
CA PHE A 181 12.54 -5.24 10.35
C PHE A 181 12.34 -3.81 9.86
N CYS A 182 13.27 -2.95 10.19
CA CYS A 182 13.40 -1.61 9.64
C CYS A 182 14.88 -1.36 9.33
N THR A 183 15.20 -0.94 8.10
CA THR A 183 16.59 -0.63 7.69
C THR A 183 16.62 0.71 7.00
N LYS A 184 17.59 1.54 7.36
CA LYS A 184 17.83 2.85 6.74
C LYS A 184 19.11 2.84 5.93
N TYR A 185 19.03 3.34 4.70
CA TYR A 185 20.16 3.50 3.77
C TYR A 185 20.34 4.97 3.40
N ASP A 186 21.59 5.37 3.13
CA ASP A 186 21.87 6.66 2.49
C ASP A 186 21.59 6.61 0.99
N ALA A 187 21.76 7.74 0.31
CA ALA A 187 21.50 7.88 -1.13
C ALA A 187 22.38 6.98 -2.01
N GLU A 188 23.54 6.52 -1.51
CA GLU A 188 24.48 5.61 -2.16
C GLU A 188 24.21 4.14 -1.80
N GLY A 189 23.16 3.88 -1.00
CA GLY A 189 22.78 2.54 -0.56
C GLY A 189 23.69 1.96 0.53
N ARG A 190 24.43 2.79 1.27
CA ARG A 190 25.17 2.34 2.45
C ARG A 190 24.21 2.27 3.63
N GLU A 191 24.22 1.14 4.37
CA GLU A 191 23.38 0.96 5.55
C GLU A 191 23.80 1.93 6.65
N ILE A 192 22.85 2.76 7.11
CA ILE A 192 23.03 3.66 8.24
C ILE A 192 22.74 2.90 9.54
N TRP A 193 21.62 2.19 9.56
CA TRP A 193 21.24 1.31 10.66
C TRP A 193 20.24 0.23 10.22
N HIS A 194 20.20 -0.86 10.97
CA HIS A 194 19.22 -1.93 10.90
C HIS A 194 18.62 -2.20 12.28
N ARG A 195 17.31 -2.42 12.35
CA ARG A 195 16.58 -2.71 13.59
C ARG A 195 15.58 -3.84 13.36
N SER A 196 15.47 -4.73 14.32
CA SER A 196 14.48 -5.80 14.38
C SER A 196 14.07 -6.06 15.83
N PRO A 197 12.92 -6.69 16.10
CA PRO A 197 12.52 -7.03 17.46
C PRO A 197 13.44 -8.09 18.05
N SER A 198 13.58 -8.05 19.36
CA SER A 198 14.22 -9.10 20.17
C SER A 198 13.19 -10.09 20.71
N GLY A 199 13.66 -11.23 21.21
CA GLY A 199 12.78 -12.25 21.82
C GLY A 199 12.11 -13.15 20.78
N LYS A 200 10.89 -13.63 21.07
CA LYS A 200 10.13 -14.53 20.22
C LYS A 200 8.98 -13.77 19.51
N VAL A 201 9.29 -12.67 18.85
CA VAL A 201 8.35 -11.93 18.02
C VAL A 201 8.44 -12.46 16.60
N SER A 202 7.31 -12.81 16.02
CA SER A 202 7.17 -13.14 14.59
C SER A 202 6.24 -12.11 13.93
N GLY A 203 6.43 -11.84 12.66
CA GLY A 203 5.59 -10.91 11.90
C GLY A 203 6.28 -10.34 10.69
N SER A 204 5.57 -9.49 9.99
CA SER A 204 6.06 -8.81 8.78
C SER A 204 5.68 -7.34 8.81
N GLY A 205 6.61 -6.45 8.46
CA GLY A 205 6.30 -5.09 8.06
C GLY A 205 5.75 -5.07 6.64
N HIS A 206 4.71 -4.28 6.40
CA HIS A 206 4.11 -4.13 5.08
C HIS A 206 4.16 -2.68 4.63
N GLY A 207 3.39 -1.78 5.26
CA GLY A 207 3.42 -0.36 5.00
C GLY A 207 4.46 0.37 5.83
N ILE A 208 4.95 1.51 5.32
CA ILE A 208 5.83 2.42 6.06
C ILE A 208 5.57 3.85 5.63
N ALA A 209 5.47 4.77 6.60
CA ALA A 209 5.23 6.19 6.35
C ALA A 209 6.15 7.05 7.24
N MET A 210 6.30 8.33 6.90
CA MET A 210 7.07 9.30 7.68
C MET A 210 6.30 10.59 7.85
N ASP A 211 6.40 11.20 9.04
CA ASP A 211 5.83 12.52 9.30
C ASP A 211 6.78 13.67 8.91
N GLY A 212 6.33 14.91 9.06
CA GLY A 212 7.12 16.11 8.76
C GLY A 212 8.37 16.32 9.65
N LYS A 213 8.62 15.43 10.61
CA LYS A 213 9.81 15.43 11.49
C LYS A 213 10.69 14.20 11.28
N ASP A 214 10.45 13.44 10.22
CA ASP A 214 11.15 12.20 9.89
C ASP A 214 10.95 11.05 10.91
N HIS A 215 9.91 11.10 11.78
CA HIS A 215 9.54 9.91 12.54
C HIS A 215 9.03 8.85 11.57
N ILE A 216 9.36 7.60 11.87
CA ILE A 216 9.03 6.46 11.02
C ILE A 216 7.86 5.72 11.64
N TYR A 217 6.85 5.44 10.84
CA TYR A 217 5.70 4.61 11.22
C TYR A 217 5.78 3.33 10.39
N LEU A 218 5.79 2.18 11.05
CA LEU A 218 5.82 0.86 10.43
C LEU A 218 4.49 0.17 10.68
N GLY A 219 3.82 -0.24 9.62
CA GLY A 219 2.58 -1.01 9.64
C GLY A 219 2.83 -2.46 9.24
N GLY A 220 2.01 -3.37 9.76
CA GLY A 220 2.12 -4.78 9.41
C GLY A 220 1.43 -5.69 10.41
N SER A 221 2.11 -6.78 10.80
CA SER A 221 1.62 -7.70 11.81
C SER A 221 2.70 -8.15 12.78
N ALA A 222 2.29 -8.50 14.00
CA ALA A 222 3.16 -9.10 15.00
C ALA A 222 2.43 -10.13 15.86
N SER A 223 3.16 -11.16 16.30
CA SER A 223 2.72 -12.15 17.29
C SER A 223 3.90 -12.59 18.17
N GLY A 224 3.60 -13.25 19.28
CA GLY A 224 4.63 -13.70 20.22
C GLY A 224 4.94 -12.67 21.30
N ALA A 225 6.09 -12.79 21.94
CA ALA A 225 6.51 -11.93 23.03
C ALA A 225 7.99 -11.54 22.92
N GLY A 226 8.26 -10.24 23.06
CA GLY A 226 9.60 -9.66 23.00
C GLY A 226 9.55 -8.15 23.05
N ALA A 227 10.48 -7.47 22.38
CA ALA A 227 10.55 -6.01 22.38
C ALA A 227 11.20 -5.48 21.12
N PHE A 228 10.82 -4.26 20.71
CA PHE A 228 11.57 -3.44 19.75
C PHE A 228 12.25 -2.30 20.52
N GLY A 229 13.55 -2.41 20.70
CA GLY A 229 14.27 -1.55 21.63
C GLY A 229 13.70 -1.67 23.06
N LYS A 230 13.11 -0.60 23.57
CA LYS A 230 12.46 -0.55 24.91
C LYS A 230 10.96 -0.83 24.87
N ILE A 231 10.37 -0.93 23.68
CA ILE A 231 8.93 -1.09 23.51
C ILE A 231 8.57 -2.57 23.53
N ALA A 232 7.81 -2.99 24.54
CA ALA A 232 7.33 -4.37 24.65
C ALA A 232 6.31 -4.68 23.54
N ILE A 233 6.43 -5.87 22.94
CA ILE A 233 5.51 -6.42 21.95
C ILE A 233 5.03 -7.75 22.48
N GLU A 234 3.72 -7.87 22.69
CA GLU A 234 3.11 -9.11 23.15
C GLU A 234 1.74 -9.30 22.51
N SER A 235 1.58 -10.40 21.75
CA SER A 235 0.31 -10.85 21.22
C SER A 235 0.30 -12.37 21.07
N LYS A 236 -0.77 -13.02 21.53
CA LYS A 236 -0.95 -14.48 21.40
C LYS A 236 -1.32 -14.92 19.99
N THR A 237 -1.90 -14.03 19.21
CA THR A 237 -2.32 -14.22 17.82
C THR A 237 -1.64 -13.18 16.94
N SER A 238 -1.78 -13.30 15.62
CA SER A 238 -1.34 -12.23 14.72
C SER A 238 -2.18 -10.97 14.98
N ALA A 239 -1.53 -9.90 15.42
CA ALA A 239 -2.11 -8.59 15.67
C ALA A 239 -1.72 -7.63 14.55
N ALA A 240 -2.64 -6.78 14.09
CA ALA A 240 -2.29 -5.64 13.27
C ALA A 240 -1.42 -4.68 14.10
N LEU A 241 -0.28 -4.29 13.53
CA LEU A 241 0.81 -3.55 14.19
C LEU A 241 0.95 -2.17 13.57
N VAL A 242 0.99 -1.12 14.40
CA VAL A 242 1.66 0.15 14.07
C VAL A 242 2.74 0.40 15.11
N LEU A 243 3.98 0.60 14.66
CA LEU A 243 5.14 0.93 15.49
C LEU A 243 5.71 2.27 15.07
N LYS A 244 5.80 3.23 16.01
CA LYS A 244 6.45 4.52 15.78
C LYS A 244 7.89 4.48 16.25
N LEU A 245 8.80 4.99 15.39
CA LEU A 245 10.22 5.11 15.65
C LEU A 245 10.69 6.57 15.48
N THR A 246 11.74 6.92 16.21
CA THR A 246 12.51 8.14 15.94
C THR A 246 13.23 8.05 14.58
N PRO A 247 13.75 9.15 14.02
CA PRO A 247 14.58 9.13 12.82
C PRO A 247 15.83 8.23 12.92
N GLU A 248 16.30 7.95 14.16
CA GLU A 248 17.44 7.09 14.46
C GLU A 248 17.05 5.60 14.63
N GLY A 249 15.74 5.28 14.50
CA GLY A 249 15.20 3.92 14.57
C GLY A 249 14.94 3.43 16.01
N GLU A 250 14.84 4.33 16.99
CA GLU A 250 14.47 3.97 18.36
C GLU A 250 12.95 3.96 18.53
N GLY A 251 12.40 2.92 19.17
CA GLY A 251 10.96 2.78 19.41
C GLY A 251 10.40 3.85 20.35
N GLU A 252 9.31 4.50 19.96
CA GLU A 252 8.56 5.47 20.79
C GLU A 252 7.29 4.87 21.36
N TRP A 253 6.45 4.27 20.53
CA TRP A 253 5.24 3.56 20.94
C TRP A 253 4.85 2.47 19.94
N VAL A 254 3.99 1.55 20.39
CA VAL A 254 3.38 0.51 19.56
C VAL A 254 1.86 0.47 19.81
N ASN A 255 1.09 0.35 18.75
CA ASN A 255 -0.32 -0.02 18.79
C ASN A 255 -0.49 -1.42 18.21
N LEU A 256 -1.19 -2.30 18.95
CA LEU A 256 -1.48 -3.67 18.55
C LEU A 256 -2.99 -3.90 18.60
N ILE A 257 -3.56 -4.37 17.51
CA ILE A 257 -4.96 -4.80 17.43
C ILE A 257 -4.97 -6.31 17.17
N PRO A 258 -5.06 -7.14 18.22
CA PRO A 258 -5.07 -8.58 18.05
C PRO A 258 -6.39 -9.06 17.46
N GLY A 259 -6.30 -9.88 16.41
CA GLY A 259 -7.44 -10.63 15.91
C GLY A 259 -7.61 -11.93 16.69
N THR A 260 -8.82 -12.46 16.80
CA THR A 260 -9.03 -13.80 17.40
C THR A 260 -8.37 -14.91 16.57
N THR A 261 -8.23 -14.72 15.26
CA THR A 261 -7.47 -15.59 14.36
C THR A 261 -6.26 -14.85 13.83
N SER A 262 -6.47 -13.72 13.14
CA SER A 262 -5.40 -12.86 12.62
C SER A 262 -5.90 -11.45 12.35
N ALA A 263 -5.01 -10.48 12.46
CA ALA A 263 -5.21 -9.13 11.94
C ALA A 263 -3.87 -8.59 11.40
N ILE A 264 -3.93 -7.77 10.36
CA ILE A 264 -2.76 -7.19 9.71
C ILE A 264 -3.12 -5.85 9.07
N TYR A 265 -2.24 -4.86 9.15
CA TYR A 265 -2.25 -3.72 8.23
C TYR A 265 -1.43 -4.07 6.99
N HIS A 266 -2.03 -3.87 5.83
CA HIS A 266 -1.36 -4.03 4.54
C HIS A 266 -0.64 -2.75 4.14
N GLU A 267 -1.25 -1.60 4.42
CA GLU A 267 -0.66 -0.29 4.17
C GLU A 267 -0.95 0.65 5.33
N ILE A 268 -0.07 1.63 5.54
CA ILE A 268 -0.28 2.76 6.45
C ILE A 268 0.09 4.07 5.78
N ALA A 269 -0.56 5.13 6.18
CA ALA A 269 -0.22 6.50 5.84
C ALA A 269 -0.13 7.35 7.10
N CYS A 270 0.69 8.39 7.07
CA CYS A 270 0.65 9.43 8.09
C CYS A 270 0.64 10.82 7.44
N ASP A 271 0.09 11.79 8.14
CA ASP A 271 0.21 13.19 7.75
C ASP A 271 1.46 13.85 8.33
N SER A 272 1.70 15.11 7.98
CA SER A 272 2.85 15.89 8.45
C SER A 272 2.86 16.10 9.97
N GLN A 273 1.73 15.90 10.65
CA GLN A 273 1.58 16.04 12.10
C GLN A 273 1.84 14.72 12.85
N GLY A 274 1.87 13.58 12.16
CA GLY A 274 2.08 12.26 12.73
C GLY A 274 0.79 11.55 13.16
N ARG A 275 -0.38 11.95 12.63
CA ARG A 275 -1.60 11.14 12.71
C ARG A 275 -1.49 9.99 11.71
N VAL A 276 -1.96 8.80 12.06
CA VAL A 276 -1.76 7.58 11.27
C VAL A 276 -3.08 6.95 10.85
N TRP A 277 -3.15 6.50 9.62
CA TRP A 277 -4.23 5.67 9.09
C TRP A 277 -3.66 4.32 8.67
N GLY A 278 -4.32 3.24 9.10
CA GLY A 278 -3.99 1.88 8.68
C GLY A 278 -5.14 1.28 7.88
N ALA A 279 -4.81 0.66 6.76
CA ALA A 279 -5.72 -0.17 5.98
C ALA A 279 -5.22 -1.61 5.98
N GLY A 280 -6.13 -2.56 6.19
CA GLY A 280 -5.76 -3.96 6.29
C GLY A 280 -6.96 -4.87 6.36
N MET A 281 -6.78 -6.01 6.99
CA MET A 281 -7.78 -7.05 7.08
C MET A 281 -7.66 -7.84 8.36
N PHE A 282 -8.74 -8.52 8.72
CA PHE A 282 -8.75 -9.43 9.86
C PHE A 282 -9.59 -10.67 9.58
N LYS A 283 -9.33 -11.74 10.33
CA LYS A 283 -10.10 -12.99 10.32
C LYS A 283 -10.57 -13.33 11.75
N GLY A 284 -11.80 -13.80 11.87
CA GLY A 284 -12.44 -14.03 13.16
C GLY A 284 -13.05 -12.73 13.70
N SER A 285 -12.55 -12.19 14.81
CA SER A 285 -12.99 -10.90 15.33
C SER A 285 -11.81 -10.07 15.83
N VAL A 286 -12.00 -8.74 15.83
CA VAL A 286 -11.08 -7.77 16.44
C VAL A 286 -11.86 -6.85 17.39
N ASN A 287 -11.21 -6.43 18.47
CA ASN A 287 -11.74 -5.36 19.32
C ASN A 287 -10.88 -4.11 19.13
N VAL A 288 -11.50 -3.03 18.68
CA VAL A 288 -10.82 -1.77 18.39
C VAL A 288 -11.47 -0.68 19.23
N ALA A 289 -10.74 -0.17 20.23
CA ALA A 289 -11.21 0.87 21.16
C ALA A 289 -12.60 0.56 21.79
N GLY A 290 -12.82 -0.70 22.18
CA GLY A 290 -14.08 -1.15 22.81
C GLY A 290 -15.20 -1.52 21.82
N GLN A 291 -15.02 -1.30 20.53
CA GLN A 291 -15.94 -1.77 19.49
C GLN A 291 -15.44 -3.11 18.95
N THR A 292 -16.31 -4.11 18.94
CA THR A 292 -16.01 -5.44 18.36
C THR A 292 -16.53 -5.51 16.93
N PHE A 293 -15.63 -5.82 16.00
CA PHE A 293 -15.97 -6.21 14.64
C PHE A 293 -15.84 -7.72 14.50
N GLN A 294 -16.83 -8.35 13.89
CA GLN A 294 -16.88 -9.78 13.63
C GLN A 294 -16.83 -10.00 12.12
N CYS A 295 -15.90 -10.80 11.65
CA CYS A 295 -15.84 -11.19 10.25
C CYS A 295 -17.13 -11.90 9.84
N SER A 296 -17.73 -11.43 8.76
CA SER A 296 -19.04 -11.87 8.30
C SER A 296 -18.97 -13.17 7.51
N GLY A 297 -17.87 -13.38 6.81
CA GLY A 297 -17.59 -14.54 5.97
C GLY A 297 -16.72 -15.61 6.66
N LYS A 298 -16.19 -16.52 5.83
CA LYS A 298 -15.23 -17.55 6.27
C LYS A 298 -13.78 -17.07 6.16
N ASP A 299 -13.53 -16.00 5.39
CA ASP A 299 -12.20 -15.49 5.07
C ASP A 299 -11.91 -14.18 5.78
N TYR A 300 -11.58 -13.13 5.07
CA TYR A 300 -11.16 -11.85 5.65
C TYR A 300 -12.18 -10.77 5.41
N ASP A 301 -12.35 -9.89 6.39
CA ASP A 301 -13.02 -8.61 6.26
C ASP A 301 -12.02 -7.47 6.35
N GLY A 302 -12.30 -6.35 5.65
CA GLY A 302 -11.44 -5.18 5.62
C GLY A 302 -11.54 -4.34 6.89
N LEU A 303 -10.42 -3.78 7.31
CA LEU A 303 -10.31 -2.93 8.50
C LEU A 303 -9.58 -1.64 8.15
N ILE A 304 -10.16 -0.50 8.53
CA ILE A 304 -9.55 0.82 8.43
C ILE A 304 -9.52 1.42 9.83
N VAL A 305 -8.37 1.93 10.27
CA VAL A 305 -8.19 2.50 11.61
C VAL A 305 -7.44 3.83 11.52
N HIS A 306 -7.88 4.81 12.31
CA HIS A 306 -7.17 6.07 12.49
C HIS A 306 -6.63 6.16 13.91
N LEU A 307 -5.35 6.51 14.03
CA LEU A 307 -4.63 6.73 15.27
C LEU A 307 -4.20 8.20 15.39
N ASP A 308 -4.27 8.77 16.59
CA ASP A 308 -3.65 10.06 16.86
C ASP A 308 -2.11 9.96 16.96
N VAL A 309 -1.46 11.09 17.25
CA VAL A 309 0.00 11.20 17.32
C VAL A 309 0.62 10.40 18.45
N GLU A 310 -0.16 10.06 19.49
CA GLU A 310 0.19 9.20 20.61
C GLU A 310 -0.09 7.71 20.36
N GLY A 311 -0.61 7.35 19.16
CA GLY A 311 -0.94 5.98 18.79
C GLY A 311 -2.27 5.47 19.36
N GLN A 312 -3.16 6.38 19.84
CA GLN A 312 -4.48 6.01 20.34
C GLN A 312 -5.50 5.97 19.22
N VAL A 313 -6.32 4.91 19.19
CA VAL A 313 -7.37 4.78 18.18
C VAL A 313 -8.42 5.87 18.34
N GLN A 314 -8.67 6.63 17.31
CA GLN A 314 -9.69 7.65 17.22
C GLN A 314 -10.99 7.12 16.62
N TRP A 315 -10.89 6.30 15.59
CA TRP A 315 -12.01 5.59 14.97
C TRP A 315 -11.54 4.36 14.20
N ALA A 316 -12.49 3.45 13.94
CA ALA A 316 -12.29 2.32 13.04
C ALA A 316 -13.50 2.15 12.11
N ARG A 317 -13.27 1.57 10.92
CA ARG A 317 -14.30 1.22 9.94
C ARG A 317 -14.09 -0.20 9.45
N HIS A 318 -15.19 -0.85 9.16
CA HIS A 318 -15.29 -2.24 8.77
C HIS A 318 -15.86 -2.32 7.35
N LEU A 319 -15.15 -2.95 6.44
CA LEU A 319 -15.66 -3.39 5.15
C LEU A 319 -16.04 -4.85 5.31
N HIS A 320 -17.32 -5.18 5.15
CA HIS A 320 -17.82 -6.51 5.51
C HIS A 320 -18.94 -6.98 4.61
N GLY A 321 -18.86 -8.23 4.20
CA GLY A 321 -19.85 -8.95 3.40
C GLY A 321 -19.74 -10.46 3.60
N PRO A 322 -20.52 -11.26 2.88
CA PRO A 322 -20.41 -12.72 2.96
C PRO A 322 -19.13 -13.26 2.27
N GLY A 323 -18.46 -12.44 1.50
CA GLY A 323 -17.25 -12.77 0.75
C GLY A 323 -15.96 -12.47 1.49
N THR A 324 -14.90 -12.29 0.71
CA THR A 324 -13.59 -11.79 1.15
C THR A 324 -13.49 -10.33 0.79
N ASP A 325 -13.20 -9.49 1.77
CA ASP A 325 -13.14 -8.05 1.64
C ASP A 325 -11.77 -7.55 2.10
N TYR A 326 -11.08 -6.73 1.30
CA TYR A 326 -9.76 -6.22 1.60
C TYR A 326 -9.70 -4.70 1.54
N CYS A 327 -9.11 -4.07 2.57
CA CYS A 327 -8.62 -2.69 2.52
C CYS A 327 -7.11 -2.75 2.36
N LEU A 328 -6.58 -2.47 1.17
CA LEU A 328 -5.19 -2.77 0.82
C LEU A 328 -4.30 -1.54 0.74
N GLY A 329 -4.84 -0.42 0.29
CA GLY A 329 -4.10 0.84 0.19
C GLY A 329 -4.76 1.97 0.97
N VAL A 330 -3.95 2.83 1.58
CA VAL A 330 -4.38 4.05 2.25
C VAL A 330 -3.38 5.18 2.03
N THR A 331 -3.91 6.38 1.81
CA THR A 331 -3.14 7.62 1.78
C THR A 331 -3.94 8.74 2.43
N THR A 332 -3.31 9.86 2.76
CA THR A 332 -3.98 10.97 3.44
C THR A 332 -3.47 12.32 2.94
N ASP A 333 -4.31 13.35 3.08
CA ASP A 333 -3.89 14.72 2.96
C ASP A 333 -3.52 15.32 4.34
N ASP A 334 -2.91 16.51 4.36
CA ASP A 334 -2.56 17.20 5.62
C ASP A 334 -3.77 17.76 6.40
N HIS A 335 -4.98 17.70 5.82
CA HIS A 335 -6.21 18.07 6.49
C HIS A 335 -6.83 16.89 7.26
N GLY A 336 -6.30 15.68 7.07
CA GLY A 336 -6.76 14.45 7.70
C GLY A 336 -7.89 13.77 6.93
N THR A 337 -8.09 14.11 5.65
CA THR A 337 -8.89 13.30 4.76
C THR A 337 -8.08 12.07 4.40
N SER A 338 -8.65 10.89 4.64
CA SER A 338 -8.02 9.63 4.23
C SER A 338 -8.72 9.03 3.01
N PHE A 339 -7.90 8.49 2.10
CA PHE A 339 -8.34 7.82 0.89
C PHE A 339 -7.91 6.36 0.97
N VAL A 340 -8.86 5.45 0.78
CA VAL A 340 -8.66 4.01 0.93
C VAL A 340 -9.11 3.30 -0.33
N CYS A 341 -8.33 2.34 -0.78
CA CYS A 341 -8.72 1.43 -1.85
C CYS A 341 -8.55 -0.03 -1.44
N GLY A 342 -9.18 -0.89 -2.21
CA GLY A 342 -9.13 -2.33 -2.03
C GLY A 342 -10.10 -3.03 -2.94
N ASP A 343 -10.42 -4.27 -2.62
CA ASP A 343 -11.32 -5.09 -3.41
C ASP A 343 -12.25 -5.93 -2.53
N PHE A 344 -13.35 -6.32 -3.11
CA PHE A 344 -14.38 -7.16 -2.49
C PHE A 344 -14.96 -8.15 -3.53
N ASN A 345 -15.30 -9.35 -3.12
CA ASN A 345 -15.70 -10.40 -4.08
C ASN A 345 -17.18 -10.83 -4.01
N GLN A 346 -17.99 -10.21 -3.14
CA GLN A 346 -19.44 -10.33 -3.07
C GLN A 346 -20.01 -8.98 -2.60
N ASP A 347 -21.34 -8.82 -2.65
CA ASP A 347 -21.97 -7.60 -2.14
C ASP A 347 -21.53 -7.35 -0.69
N THR A 348 -21.09 -6.13 -0.41
CA THR A 348 -20.46 -5.78 0.86
C THR A 348 -20.95 -4.42 1.37
N VAL A 349 -20.59 -4.06 2.60
CA VAL A 349 -20.97 -2.79 3.23
C VAL A 349 -19.71 -2.09 3.76
N LEU A 350 -19.53 -0.83 3.40
CA LEU A 350 -18.49 0.05 3.94
C LEU A 350 -19.13 1.21 4.67
N ALA A 351 -18.93 1.30 5.99
CA ALA A 351 -19.46 2.40 6.83
C ALA A 351 -20.96 2.67 6.61
N GLY A 352 -21.77 1.61 6.43
CA GLY A 352 -23.20 1.69 6.19
C GLY A 352 -23.61 1.94 4.73
N HIS A 353 -22.66 2.03 3.81
CA HIS A 353 -22.90 2.19 2.38
C HIS A 353 -22.75 0.83 1.68
N ALA A 354 -23.80 0.39 0.96
CA ALA A 354 -23.78 -0.89 0.23
C ALA A 354 -22.99 -0.76 -1.07
N LEU A 355 -22.10 -1.73 -1.31
CA LEU A 355 -21.35 -1.91 -2.56
C LEU A 355 -21.80 -3.21 -3.20
N THR A 356 -22.11 -3.18 -4.49
CA THR A 356 -22.62 -4.34 -5.24
C THR A 356 -21.59 -4.81 -6.24
N THR A 357 -21.23 -6.10 -6.15
CA THR A 357 -20.28 -6.69 -7.09
C THR A 357 -20.87 -6.79 -8.49
N ARG A 358 -20.04 -6.54 -9.52
CA ARG A 358 -20.35 -6.69 -10.94
C ARG A 358 -19.84 -8.02 -11.51
N GLY A 359 -18.96 -8.66 -10.72
CA GLY A 359 -18.25 -9.86 -11.14
C GLY A 359 -17.78 -10.75 -10.00
N SER A 360 -16.59 -11.32 -10.14
CA SER A 360 -15.96 -12.17 -9.13
C SER A 360 -15.24 -11.38 -8.06
N GLY A 361 -14.80 -10.16 -8.38
CA GLY A 361 -14.17 -9.21 -7.48
C GLY A 361 -14.15 -7.83 -8.12
N ASP A 362 -14.44 -6.79 -7.33
CA ASP A 362 -14.51 -5.40 -7.77
C ASP A 362 -13.68 -4.50 -6.87
N ILE A 363 -13.21 -3.41 -7.46
CA ILE A 363 -12.43 -2.36 -6.81
C ILE A 363 -13.36 -1.37 -6.11
N PHE A 364 -12.99 -0.93 -4.92
CA PHE A 364 -13.53 0.29 -4.32
C PHE A 364 -12.44 1.34 -4.09
N LEU A 365 -12.85 2.60 -4.14
CA LEU A 365 -12.08 3.78 -3.75
C LEU A 365 -12.99 4.65 -2.88
N ALA A 366 -12.59 4.96 -1.67
CA ALA A 366 -13.40 5.69 -0.69
C ALA A 366 -12.60 6.80 -0.01
N ALA A 367 -13.30 7.85 0.45
CA ALA A 367 -12.71 8.88 1.28
C ALA A 367 -13.47 9.02 2.60
N PHE A 368 -12.69 9.26 3.65
CA PHE A 368 -13.19 9.53 5.00
C PHE A 368 -12.66 10.87 5.50
N ASP A 369 -13.52 11.63 6.18
CA ASP A 369 -13.10 12.81 6.90
C ASP A 369 -12.26 12.44 8.15
N VAL A 370 -11.64 13.43 8.78
CA VAL A 370 -10.80 13.21 9.97
C VAL A 370 -11.55 12.56 11.15
N LYS A 371 -12.88 12.60 11.17
CA LYS A 371 -13.74 11.95 12.18
C LYS A 371 -14.20 10.55 11.76
N GLY A 372 -13.77 10.10 10.60
CA GLY A 372 -14.13 8.80 10.02
C GLY A 372 -15.51 8.78 9.37
N GLY A 373 -16.11 9.93 9.06
CA GLY A 373 -17.31 9.99 8.23
C GLY A 373 -16.98 9.66 6.78
N LEU A 374 -17.70 8.68 6.18
CA LEU A 374 -17.57 8.39 4.75
C LEU A 374 -18.09 9.58 3.94
N THR A 375 -17.22 10.21 3.15
CA THR A 375 -17.55 11.39 2.35
C THR A 375 -18.01 11.01 0.94
N TRP A 376 -17.39 10.02 0.36
CA TRP A 376 -17.79 9.41 -0.91
C TRP A 376 -17.17 8.01 -1.08
N VAL A 377 -17.75 7.21 -1.97
CA VAL A 377 -17.21 5.95 -2.43
C VAL A 377 -17.46 5.77 -3.92
N GLN A 378 -16.49 5.21 -4.62
CA GLN A 378 -16.53 4.84 -6.03
C GLN A 378 -16.23 3.36 -6.20
N GLN A 379 -16.80 2.76 -7.25
CA GLN A 379 -16.51 1.39 -7.66
C GLN A 379 -15.93 1.38 -9.08
N ALA A 380 -14.98 0.48 -9.30
CA ALA A 380 -14.44 0.18 -10.62
C ALA A 380 -14.31 -1.33 -10.78
N GLY A 381 -14.13 -1.80 -12.02
CA GLY A 381 -13.97 -3.22 -12.30
C GLY A 381 -14.83 -3.71 -13.44
N GLY A 382 -14.80 -5.03 -13.66
CA GLY A 382 -15.45 -5.73 -14.76
C GLY A 382 -16.16 -7.01 -14.28
N LYS A 383 -16.13 -8.08 -15.10
CA LYS A 383 -16.87 -9.32 -14.83
C LYS A 383 -16.08 -10.39 -14.07
N GLN A 384 -14.78 -10.22 -13.95
CA GLN A 384 -13.92 -11.17 -13.23
C GLN A 384 -13.30 -10.51 -12.00
N ASN A 385 -12.11 -10.97 -11.59
CA ASN A 385 -11.46 -10.49 -10.37
C ASN A 385 -10.54 -9.31 -10.70
N ASP A 386 -10.91 -8.14 -10.21
CA ASP A 386 -10.15 -6.90 -10.34
C ASP A 386 -9.72 -6.43 -8.95
N ASN A 387 -8.47 -5.97 -8.83
CA ASN A 387 -7.90 -5.60 -7.54
C ASN A 387 -7.32 -4.18 -7.57
N ALA A 388 -7.41 -3.46 -6.46
CA ALA A 388 -6.61 -2.27 -6.19
C ALA A 388 -5.73 -2.52 -4.96
N TYR A 389 -4.39 -2.39 -5.13
CA TYR A 389 -3.43 -2.57 -4.05
C TYR A 389 -2.89 -1.24 -3.57
N PRO A 390 -2.10 -0.49 -4.38
CA PRO A 390 -1.55 0.77 -3.93
C PRO A 390 -2.46 1.94 -4.25
N ILE A 391 -2.34 2.95 -3.42
CA ILE A 391 -2.90 4.27 -3.65
C ILE A 391 -1.88 5.35 -3.26
N THR A 392 -1.81 6.43 -4.00
CA THR A 392 -1.04 7.61 -3.62
C THR A 392 -1.85 8.88 -3.84
N PHE A 393 -1.68 9.85 -2.94
CA PHE A 393 -2.25 11.19 -3.05
C PHE A 393 -1.16 12.17 -3.45
N ARG A 394 -1.43 12.96 -4.46
CA ARG A 394 -0.61 14.08 -4.88
C ARG A 394 -1.40 15.38 -4.75
N ALA A 395 -0.95 16.24 -3.87
CA ALA A 395 -1.58 17.54 -3.68
C ALA A 395 -1.58 18.38 -4.98
N PRO A 396 -2.62 19.20 -5.22
CA PRO A 396 -3.71 19.43 -4.28
C PRO A 396 -4.90 18.46 -4.41
N ASP A 397 -5.03 17.73 -5.52
CA ASP A 397 -6.31 17.09 -5.88
C ASP A 397 -6.19 15.79 -6.71
N GLU A 398 -5.02 15.16 -6.75
CA GLU A 398 -4.81 13.95 -7.56
C GLU A 398 -4.69 12.69 -6.69
N LEU A 399 -5.45 11.65 -7.04
CA LEU A 399 -5.30 10.30 -6.49
C LEU A 399 -4.93 9.35 -7.63
N ILE A 400 -3.96 8.48 -7.39
CA ILE A 400 -3.62 7.40 -8.29
C ILE A 400 -3.80 6.08 -7.55
N ILE A 401 -4.57 5.17 -8.13
CA ILE A 401 -4.67 3.77 -7.70
C ILE A 401 -4.09 2.86 -8.78
N ALA A 402 -3.60 1.70 -8.37
CA ALA A 402 -3.09 0.72 -9.33
C ALA A 402 -3.36 -0.71 -8.85
N GLY A 403 -3.13 -1.70 -9.71
CA GLY A 403 -3.40 -3.09 -9.39
C GLY A 403 -3.40 -4.00 -10.59
N ALA A 404 -4.38 -4.90 -10.66
CA ALA A 404 -4.58 -5.83 -11.76
C ALA A 404 -6.04 -5.88 -12.20
N LEU A 405 -6.26 -6.06 -13.51
CA LEU A 405 -7.54 -6.27 -14.16
C LEU A 405 -7.54 -7.63 -14.86
N SER A 406 -8.63 -8.39 -14.71
CA SER A 406 -8.76 -9.73 -15.33
C SER A 406 -9.77 -9.77 -16.47
N THR A 407 -10.48 -8.68 -16.74
CA THR A 407 -11.39 -8.49 -17.88
C THR A 407 -11.44 -7.03 -18.27
N PRO A 408 -12.04 -6.68 -19.41
CA PRO A 408 -12.39 -5.30 -19.69
C PRO A 408 -13.16 -4.69 -18.51
N ALA A 409 -12.66 -3.57 -18.01
CA ALA A 409 -13.15 -2.93 -16.79
C ALA A 409 -13.52 -1.47 -17.05
N THR A 410 -14.35 -0.90 -16.15
CA THR A 410 -14.76 0.51 -16.23
C THR A 410 -14.28 1.29 -15.00
N PHE A 411 -13.73 2.48 -15.24
CA PHE A 411 -13.32 3.46 -14.25
C PHE A 411 -14.05 4.78 -14.55
N GLY A 412 -15.21 5.00 -13.91
CA GLY A 412 -16.07 6.11 -14.27
C GLY A 412 -16.57 5.98 -15.71
N SER A 413 -16.14 6.92 -16.59
CA SER A 413 -16.46 6.93 -18.03
C SER A 413 -15.40 6.24 -18.91
N HIS A 414 -14.29 5.77 -18.32
CA HIS A 414 -13.22 5.11 -19.08
C HIS A 414 -13.45 3.60 -19.12
N GLU A 415 -13.41 3.05 -20.34
CA GLU A 415 -13.37 1.60 -20.57
C GLU A 415 -11.93 1.18 -20.86
N VAL A 416 -11.48 0.13 -20.20
CA VAL A 416 -10.15 -0.46 -20.35
C VAL A 416 -10.30 -1.86 -20.91
N THR A 417 -9.59 -2.13 -21.99
CA THR A 417 -9.45 -3.49 -22.53
C THR A 417 -8.12 -4.09 -22.05
N ILE A 418 -8.12 -5.37 -21.80
CA ILE A 418 -6.91 -6.13 -21.45
C ILE A 418 -6.51 -7.04 -22.61
N SER A 419 -5.21 -7.35 -22.68
CA SER A 419 -4.64 -8.18 -23.75
C SER A 419 -4.40 -9.63 -23.32
N ALA A 420 -4.49 -9.92 -22.01
CA ALA A 420 -4.14 -11.20 -21.41
C ALA A 420 -5.16 -11.70 -20.39
N SER A 421 -4.79 -12.68 -19.58
CA SER A 421 -5.60 -13.19 -18.48
C SER A 421 -5.70 -12.20 -17.30
N SER A 422 -4.69 -11.35 -17.13
CA SER A 422 -4.67 -10.21 -16.20
C SER A 422 -3.58 -9.23 -16.61
N ASP A 423 -3.94 -7.97 -16.80
CA ASP A 423 -3.02 -6.87 -17.07
C ASP A 423 -2.93 -5.96 -15.84
N LEU A 424 -1.74 -5.40 -15.60
CA LEU A 424 -1.60 -4.34 -14.63
C LEU A 424 -2.26 -3.04 -15.11
N TYR A 425 -2.66 -2.20 -14.17
CA TYR A 425 -3.22 -0.89 -14.48
C TYR A 425 -2.75 0.19 -13.49
N ALA A 426 -2.90 1.45 -13.91
CA ALA A 426 -2.94 2.63 -13.07
C ALA A 426 -4.09 3.54 -13.51
N ALA A 427 -4.80 4.12 -12.55
CA ALA A 427 -5.90 5.05 -12.82
C ALA A 427 -5.73 6.32 -11.97
N LYS A 428 -5.78 7.48 -12.64
CA LYS A 428 -5.75 8.78 -11.96
C LYS A 428 -7.16 9.32 -11.80
N TRP A 429 -7.43 9.77 -10.57
CA TRP A 429 -8.69 10.40 -10.19
C TRP A 429 -8.44 11.83 -9.76
N LYS A 430 -9.30 12.73 -10.19
CA LYS A 430 -9.22 14.14 -9.84
C LYS A 430 -10.29 14.50 -8.82
N LEU A 431 -9.86 14.92 -7.63
CA LEU A 431 -10.75 15.37 -6.56
C LEU A 431 -11.38 16.71 -6.99
N LYS A 432 -12.64 16.90 -6.64
CA LYS A 432 -13.29 18.19 -6.82
C LYS A 432 -12.97 19.08 -5.64
N ALA A 433 -12.61 20.33 -5.90
CA ALA A 433 -12.40 21.30 -4.84
C ALA A 433 -13.66 21.41 -3.97
N VAL A 434 -13.49 21.28 -2.66
CA VAL A 434 -14.56 21.57 -1.69
C VAL A 434 -14.83 23.08 -1.80
N LYS A 435 -16.02 23.44 -2.28
CA LYS A 435 -16.46 24.84 -2.43
C LYS A 435 -16.82 25.45 -1.07
#